data_27c5289ac7f039d253f48bcb3dcec3f6
#
_entry.id   27c5289ac7f039d253f48bcb3dcec3f6
#
_cell.length_a   1.000
_cell.length_b   1.000
_cell.length_c   1.000
_cell.angle_alpha   90.00
_cell.angle_beta   90.00
_cell.angle_gamma   90.00
#
_symmetry.space_group_name_H-M   'P 1'
#
loop_
_entity.id
_entity.type
_entity.pdbx_description
1 polymer ?
#
loop_
_entity_poly.entity_id
_entity_poly.type
_entity_poly.pdbx_seq_one_letter_code
_entity_poly.pdbx_strand_id
1 'polypeptide(L)'
;MTPGARVAAAIEILDMIHDGQAVEKSLTAWARRSRFAGSKDRAAVRDHVFDTVRNWRADAVRGGSGTGRGRMIGRLRAFDMDIDALFHGEGHSPEPLTDEEKVAGQRPTEQADVWNMPDWILPELERSLGESAADTAVMLQSRAPITLRVNLGKCNISQAVADLAEIGVETQANQ
;
A
#
# COMPACT_ATOMS: atom_id res chain seq x y z
N MET A 1 13.75 -13.28 1.59
CA MET A 1 14.23 -11.99 1.02
C MET A 1 14.56 -11.03 2.16
N THR A 2 15.56 -10.16 1.98
CA THR A 2 15.83 -9.05 2.91
C THR A 2 14.72 -7.98 2.80
N PRO A 3 14.55 -7.11 3.80
CA PRO A 3 13.59 -5.99 3.70
C PRO A 3 13.86 -5.11 2.47
N GLY A 4 15.11 -4.73 2.20
CA GLY A 4 15.48 -3.95 1.01
C GLY A 4 15.14 -4.66 -0.30
N ALA A 5 15.36 -5.98 -0.39
CA ALA A 5 14.99 -6.76 -1.58
C ALA A 5 13.47 -6.82 -1.81
N ARG A 6 12.65 -6.76 -0.75
CA ARG A 6 11.19 -6.65 -0.88
C ARG A 6 10.78 -5.28 -1.41
N VAL A 7 11.45 -4.23 -0.94
CA VAL A 7 11.28 -2.85 -1.43
C VAL A 7 11.66 -2.76 -2.91
N ALA A 8 12.81 -3.32 -3.32
CA ALA A 8 13.22 -3.34 -4.72
C ALA A 8 12.19 -4.05 -5.62
N ALA A 9 11.67 -5.19 -5.16
CA ALA A 9 10.62 -5.92 -5.88
C ALA A 9 9.32 -5.09 -5.99
N ALA A 10 8.95 -4.37 -4.94
CA ALA A 10 7.79 -3.49 -4.97
C ALA A 10 7.98 -2.31 -5.95
N ILE A 11 9.18 -1.71 -6.00
CA ILE A 11 9.53 -0.66 -6.97
C ILE A 11 9.34 -1.17 -8.40
N GLU A 12 9.89 -2.35 -8.74
CA GLU A 12 9.72 -2.96 -10.07
C GLU A 12 8.25 -3.12 -10.46
N ILE A 13 7.43 -3.58 -9.52
CA ILE A 13 5.99 -3.76 -9.76
C ILE A 13 5.28 -2.42 -9.93
N LEU A 14 5.63 -1.41 -9.13
CA LEU A 14 5.06 -0.06 -9.20
C LEU A 14 5.41 0.63 -10.52
N ASP A 15 6.59 0.38 -11.08
CA ASP A 15 6.97 0.88 -12.41
C ASP A 15 6.11 0.23 -13.50
N MET A 16 5.86 -1.10 -13.43
CA MET A 16 4.93 -1.75 -14.37
C MET A 16 3.51 -1.18 -14.27
N ILE A 17 3.06 -0.83 -13.07
CA ILE A 17 1.75 -0.20 -12.86
C ILE A 17 1.74 1.22 -13.40
N HIS A 18 2.82 1.97 -13.22
CA HIS A 18 3.01 3.31 -13.78
C HIS A 18 2.90 3.29 -15.31
N ASP A 19 3.45 2.25 -15.95
CA ASP A 19 3.38 2.00 -17.39
C ASP A 19 2.02 1.47 -17.87
N GLY A 20 1.01 1.47 -17.01
CA GLY A 20 -0.38 1.13 -17.33
C GLY A 20 -0.76 -0.34 -17.17
N GLN A 21 0.09 -1.17 -16.56
CA GLN A 21 -0.32 -2.56 -16.28
C GLN A 21 -1.26 -2.62 -15.07
N ALA A 22 -2.22 -3.54 -15.13
CA ALA A 22 -3.10 -3.79 -14.00
C ALA A 22 -2.31 -4.37 -12.80
N VAL A 23 -2.62 -3.91 -11.58
CA VAL A 23 -1.93 -4.27 -10.34
C VAL A 23 -1.80 -5.78 -10.16
N GLU A 24 -2.91 -6.51 -10.28
CA GLU A 24 -2.94 -7.97 -10.11
C GLU A 24 -2.12 -8.71 -11.17
N LYS A 25 -2.10 -8.19 -12.41
CA LYS A 25 -1.28 -8.74 -13.49
C LYS A 25 0.20 -8.56 -13.21
N SER A 26 0.62 -7.38 -12.73
CA SER A 26 2.00 -7.06 -12.38
C SER A 26 2.49 -7.91 -11.20
N LEU A 27 1.69 -8.02 -10.13
CA LEU A 27 1.97 -8.90 -8.98
C LEU A 27 2.09 -10.37 -9.38
N THR A 28 1.18 -10.86 -10.22
CA THR A 28 1.20 -12.25 -10.71
C THR A 28 2.42 -12.52 -11.59
N ALA A 29 2.77 -11.59 -12.49
CA ALA A 29 3.93 -11.69 -13.34
C ALA A 29 5.23 -11.74 -12.52
N TRP A 30 5.35 -10.85 -11.53
CA TRP A 30 6.47 -10.86 -10.61
C TRP A 30 6.56 -12.17 -9.82
N ALA A 31 5.45 -12.64 -9.24
CA ALA A 31 5.43 -13.88 -8.45
C ALA A 31 5.82 -15.12 -9.24
N ARG A 32 5.48 -15.18 -10.54
CA ARG A 32 5.88 -16.28 -11.44
C ARG A 32 7.38 -16.29 -11.72
N ARG A 33 8.02 -15.11 -11.88
CA ARG A 33 9.46 -14.97 -12.09
C ARG A 33 10.25 -15.21 -10.80
N SER A 34 9.70 -14.81 -9.66
CA SER A 34 10.36 -14.82 -8.35
C SER A 34 9.99 -16.07 -7.54
N ARG A 35 10.28 -17.27 -8.09
CA ARG A 35 9.97 -18.56 -7.44
C ARG A 35 10.68 -18.76 -6.11
N PHE A 36 11.80 -18.07 -5.89
CA PHE A 36 12.56 -18.07 -4.65
C PHE A 36 11.86 -17.31 -3.50
N ALA A 37 10.89 -16.45 -3.81
CA ALA A 37 10.14 -15.69 -2.81
C ALA A 37 9.13 -16.60 -2.10
N GLY A 38 9.29 -16.75 -0.77
CA GLY A 38 8.37 -17.47 0.08
C GLY A 38 7.03 -16.73 0.26
N SER A 39 6.05 -17.40 0.89
CA SER A 39 4.72 -16.83 1.10
C SER A 39 4.75 -15.51 1.89
N LYS A 40 5.59 -15.42 2.93
CA LYS A 40 5.77 -14.21 3.74
C LYS A 40 6.39 -13.07 2.92
N ASP A 41 7.37 -13.36 2.05
CA ASP A 41 7.98 -12.36 1.18
C ASP A 41 6.97 -11.83 0.16
N ARG A 42 6.20 -12.73 -0.46
CA ARG A 42 5.14 -12.36 -1.42
C ARG A 42 4.06 -11.51 -0.77
N ALA A 43 3.68 -11.83 0.47
CA ALA A 43 2.73 -11.02 1.24
C ALA A 43 3.28 -9.62 1.50
N ALA A 44 4.53 -9.49 1.96
CA ALA A 44 5.16 -8.20 2.23
C ALA A 44 5.30 -7.34 0.97
N VAL A 45 5.73 -7.92 -0.16
CA VAL A 45 5.81 -7.19 -1.44
C VAL A 45 4.44 -6.73 -1.89
N ARG A 46 3.42 -7.59 -1.80
CA ARG A 46 2.03 -7.24 -2.12
C ARG A 46 1.53 -6.09 -1.24
N ASP A 47 1.82 -6.12 0.05
CA ASP A 47 1.38 -5.09 1.00
C ASP A 47 2.05 -3.75 0.65
N HIS A 48 3.36 -3.70 0.37
CA HIS A 48 4.04 -2.49 -0.13
C HIS A 48 3.37 -1.93 -1.39
N VAL A 49 3.07 -2.79 -2.37
CA VAL A 49 2.43 -2.37 -3.62
C VAL A 49 1.04 -1.81 -3.38
N PHE A 50 0.18 -2.51 -2.66
CA PHE A 50 -1.20 -2.04 -2.42
C PHE A 50 -1.26 -0.79 -1.55
N ASP A 51 -0.38 -0.66 -0.56
CA ASP A 51 -0.33 0.54 0.27
C ASP A 51 0.10 1.77 -0.54
N THR A 52 1.06 1.62 -1.45
CA THR A 52 1.46 2.68 -2.39
C THR A 52 0.35 2.98 -3.41
N VAL A 53 -0.32 1.95 -3.95
CA VAL A 53 -1.43 2.16 -4.90
C VAL A 53 -2.58 2.95 -4.26
N ARG A 54 -2.92 2.70 -2.99
CA ARG A 54 -3.92 3.49 -2.26
C ARG A 54 -3.52 4.94 -2.03
N ASN A 55 -2.22 5.21 -2.02
CA ASN A 55 -1.63 6.53 -1.74
C ASN A 55 -0.85 7.08 -2.94
N TRP A 56 -1.26 6.71 -4.13
CA TRP A 56 -0.52 6.87 -5.39
C TRP A 56 -0.04 8.28 -5.67
N ARG A 57 -0.90 9.28 -5.45
CA ARG A 57 -0.58 10.70 -5.67
C ARG A 57 0.26 11.25 -4.51
N ALA A 58 -0.19 11.05 -3.28
CA ALA A 58 0.50 11.55 -2.10
C ALA A 58 1.93 11.01 -2.00
N ASP A 59 2.14 9.73 -2.32
CA ASP A 59 3.46 9.13 -2.26
C ASP A 59 4.39 9.66 -3.38
N ALA A 60 3.86 9.98 -4.56
CA ALA A 60 4.63 10.66 -5.60
C ALA A 60 5.09 12.06 -5.15
N VAL A 61 4.21 12.82 -4.50
CA VAL A 61 4.53 14.16 -3.96
C VAL A 61 5.57 14.05 -2.85
N ARG A 62 5.40 13.13 -1.89
CA ARG A 62 6.35 12.91 -0.79
C ARG A 62 7.71 12.40 -1.27
N GLY A 63 7.74 11.62 -2.33
CA GLY A 63 8.97 11.08 -2.91
C GLY A 63 9.64 11.99 -3.93
N GLY A 64 8.93 13.04 -4.38
CA GLY A 64 9.42 14.00 -5.38
C GLY A 64 9.43 13.46 -6.81
N SER A 65 8.88 12.27 -7.07
CA SER A 65 8.81 11.66 -8.40
C SER A 65 7.62 10.71 -8.53
N GLY A 66 7.07 10.64 -9.75
CA GLY A 66 5.99 9.72 -10.13
C GLY A 66 6.43 8.30 -10.47
N THR A 67 7.72 7.98 -10.45
CA THR A 67 8.23 6.62 -10.67
C THR A 67 7.89 5.67 -9.52
N GLY A 68 7.99 4.36 -9.72
CA GLY A 68 7.84 3.38 -8.65
C GLY A 68 8.82 3.62 -7.50
N ARG A 69 10.08 3.98 -7.83
CA ARG A 69 11.10 4.34 -6.84
C ARG A 69 10.70 5.58 -6.05
N GLY A 70 10.28 6.66 -6.73
CA GLY A 70 9.86 7.90 -6.05
C GLY A 70 8.67 7.66 -5.13
N ARG A 71 7.64 6.96 -5.60
CA ARG A 71 6.48 6.60 -4.76
C ARG A 71 6.86 5.75 -3.56
N MET A 72 7.77 4.78 -3.72
CA MET A 72 8.24 3.97 -2.59
C MET A 72 9.00 4.81 -1.56
N ILE A 73 9.87 5.74 -1.99
CA ILE A 73 10.52 6.69 -1.10
C ILE A 73 9.48 7.52 -0.35
N GLY A 74 8.46 8.03 -1.04
CA GLY A 74 7.36 8.78 -0.44
C GLY A 74 6.54 7.96 0.57
N ARG A 75 6.30 6.69 0.27
CA ARG A 75 5.62 5.75 1.18
C ARG A 75 6.41 5.54 2.46
N LEU A 76 7.72 5.30 2.34
CA LEU A 76 8.60 5.08 3.49
C LEU A 76 8.71 6.35 4.36
N ARG A 77 8.77 7.53 3.74
CA ARG A 77 8.72 8.81 4.46
C ARG A 77 7.42 9.02 5.22
N ALA A 78 6.29 8.60 4.63
CA ALA A 78 4.99 8.72 5.29
C ALA A 78 4.88 7.88 6.57
N PHE A 79 5.67 6.81 6.69
CA PHE A 79 5.73 5.95 7.86
C PHE A 79 6.96 6.19 8.76
N ASP A 80 7.73 7.24 8.49
CA ASP A 80 8.96 7.55 9.22
C ASP A 80 9.95 6.35 9.29
N MET A 81 10.02 5.60 8.18
CA MET A 81 10.89 4.43 8.07
C MET A 81 12.33 4.84 7.80
N ASP A 82 13.27 4.06 8.34
CA ASP A 82 14.70 4.22 8.03
C ASP A 82 14.97 3.80 6.57
N ILE A 83 15.02 4.78 5.67
CA ILE A 83 15.20 4.56 4.24
C ILE A 83 16.62 4.07 3.95
N ASP A 84 17.64 4.58 4.64
CA ASP A 84 19.03 4.20 4.41
C ASP A 84 19.26 2.71 4.74
N ALA A 85 18.56 2.19 5.73
CA ALA A 85 18.55 0.75 6.04
C ALA A 85 17.92 -0.13 4.95
N LEU A 86 17.11 0.45 4.05
CA LEU A 86 16.42 -0.25 2.97
C LEU A 86 17.06 0.00 1.60
N PHE A 87 17.69 1.17 1.40
CA PHE A 87 18.31 1.63 0.15
C PHE A 87 19.82 1.74 0.33
N HIS A 88 20.49 0.60 0.36
CA HIS A 88 21.94 0.52 0.60
C HIS A 88 22.74 -0.12 -0.55
N GLY A 89 22.07 -0.53 -1.63
CA GLY A 89 22.72 -1.05 -2.85
C GLY A 89 23.29 -2.47 -2.73
N GLU A 90 23.33 -3.07 -1.55
CA GLU A 90 23.89 -4.41 -1.37
C GLU A 90 22.87 -5.51 -1.60
N GLY A 91 23.33 -6.63 -2.15
CA GLY A 91 22.49 -7.79 -2.47
C GLY A 91 21.45 -7.43 -3.52
N HIS A 92 20.19 -7.40 -3.15
CA HIS A 92 19.07 -7.02 -4.02
C HIS A 92 18.30 -5.80 -3.49
N SER A 93 18.92 -5.03 -2.61
CA SER A 93 18.36 -3.77 -2.12
C SER A 93 18.47 -2.67 -3.18
N PRO A 94 17.55 -1.70 -3.20
CA PRO A 94 17.70 -0.55 -4.10
C PRO A 94 18.98 0.22 -3.80
N GLU A 95 19.52 0.89 -4.81
CA GLU A 95 20.67 1.79 -4.66
C GLU A 95 20.38 2.89 -3.61
N PRO A 96 21.40 3.38 -2.89
CA PRO A 96 21.26 4.50 -1.97
C PRO A 96 20.54 5.69 -2.60
N LEU A 97 19.90 6.54 -1.79
CA LEU A 97 19.27 7.75 -2.29
C LEU A 97 20.33 8.70 -2.88
N THR A 98 20.01 9.26 -4.04
CA THR A 98 20.82 10.36 -4.60
C THR A 98 20.64 11.62 -3.75
N ASP A 99 21.52 12.61 -3.93
CA ASP A 99 21.40 13.88 -3.19
C ASP A 99 20.14 14.66 -3.58
N GLU A 100 19.70 14.52 -4.84
CA GLU A 100 18.41 15.07 -5.29
C GLU A 100 17.23 14.37 -4.60
N GLU A 101 17.26 13.05 -4.49
CA GLU A 101 16.20 12.28 -3.81
C GLU A 101 16.12 12.58 -2.31
N LYS A 102 17.25 12.85 -1.64
CA LYS A 102 17.27 13.20 -0.22
C LYS A 102 16.52 14.51 0.08
N VAL A 103 16.62 15.48 -0.83
CA VAL A 103 16.00 16.80 -0.66
C VAL A 103 14.67 16.95 -1.42
N ALA A 104 14.37 16.05 -2.33
CA ALA A 104 13.13 16.04 -3.09
C ALA A 104 11.93 15.64 -2.23
N GLY A 105 10.76 16.01 -2.73
CA GLY A 105 9.49 15.68 -2.11
C GLY A 105 9.06 16.70 -1.05
N GLN A 106 7.77 16.72 -0.83
CA GLN A 106 7.13 17.65 0.10
C GLN A 106 5.85 17.05 0.66
N ARG A 107 5.30 17.66 1.68
CA ARG A 107 3.99 17.24 2.19
C ARG A 107 2.92 17.55 1.14
N PRO A 108 2.01 16.61 0.80
CA PRO A 108 0.86 16.88 -0.07
C PRO A 108 -0.02 17.99 0.52
N THR A 109 -0.36 19.00 -0.29
CA THR A 109 -1.23 20.13 0.09
C THR A 109 -2.44 20.25 -0.81
N GLU A 110 -2.31 19.84 -2.08
CA GLU A 110 -3.41 19.87 -3.03
C GLU A 110 -4.45 18.81 -2.66
N GLN A 111 -5.73 19.15 -2.73
CA GLN A 111 -6.84 18.27 -2.33
C GLN A 111 -6.78 16.90 -3.01
N ALA A 112 -6.52 16.88 -4.31
CA ALA A 112 -6.42 15.63 -5.09
C ALA A 112 -5.29 14.72 -4.59
N ASP A 113 -4.17 15.30 -4.14
CA ASP A 113 -3.04 14.56 -3.62
C ASP A 113 -3.28 14.09 -2.18
N VAL A 114 -3.91 14.93 -1.35
CA VAL A 114 -4.31 14.58 0.01
C VAL A 114 -5.37 13.47 0.01
N TRP A 115 -6.34 13.56 -0.89
CA TRP A 115 -7.42 12.57 -1.02
C TRP A 115 -7.01 11.34 -1.86
N ASN A 116 -5.86 11.40 -2.54
CA ASN A 116 -5.39 10.36 -3.46
C ASN A 116 -6.40 10.01 -4.57
N MET A 117 -7.13 11.01 -5.04
CA MET A 117 -8.17 10.87 -6.04
C MET A 117 -7.79 11.59 -7.34
N PRO A 118 -8.22 11.09 -8.52
CA PRO A 118 -8.13 11.86 -9.75
C PRO A 118 -8.91 13.17 -9.67
N ASP A 119 -8.39 14.24 -10.25
CA ASP A 119 -9.02 15.57 -10.17
C ASP A 119 -10.48 15.59 -10.65
N TRP A 120 -10.79 14.80 -11.68
CA TRP A 120 -12.14 14.74 -12.26
C TRP A 120 -13.20 14.15 -11.33
N ILE A 121 -12.81 13.34 -10.32
CA ILE A 121 -13.78 12.72 -9.40
C ILE A 121 -14.06 13.60 -8.16
N LEU A 122 -13.21 14.56 -7.84
CA LEU A 122 -13.36 15.38 -6.65
C LEU A 122 -14.72 16.09 -6.56
N PRO A 123 -15.19 16.79 -7.62
CA PRO A 123 -16.50 17.47 -7.59
C PRO A 123 -17.67 16.49 -7.39
N GLU A 124 -17.57 15.29 -7.97
CA GLU A 124 -18.60 14.26 -7.83
C GLU A 124 -18.64 13.66 -6.42
N LEU A 125 -17.45 13.47 -5.82
CA LEU A 125 -17.34 12.97 -4.44
C LEU A 125 -17.93 13.98 -3.46
N GLU A 126 -17.59 15.27 -3.61
CA GLU A 126 -18.13 16.35 -2.79
C GLU A 126 -19.65 16.50 -2.97
N ARG A 127 -20.12 16.45 -4.20
CA ARG A 127 -21.57 16.54 -4.50
C ARG A 127 -22.37 15.39 -3.89
N SER A 128 -21.79 14.18 -3.90
CA SER A 128 -22.47 12.96 -3.46
C SER A 128 -22.43 12.76 -1.95
N LEU A 129 -21.32 13.12 -1.30
CA LEU A 129 -21.05 12.84 0.11
C LEU A 129 -21.06 14.08 1.01
N GLY A 130 -21.05 15.30 0.42
CA GLY A 130 -21.03 16.54 1.18
C GLY A 130 -19.90 16.57 2.20
N GLU A 131 -20.23 16.89 3.44
CA GLU A 131 -19.28 16.98 4.55
C GLU A 131 -18.50 15.68 4.82
N SER A 132 -19.03 14.52 4.43
CA SER A 132 -18.37 13.21 4.62
C SER A 132 -17.33 12.89 3.54
N ALA A 133 -17.16 13.73 2.51
CA ALA A 133 -16.28 13.43 1.38
C ALA A 133 -14.82 13.29 1.81
N ALA A 134 -14.32 14.20 2.64
CA ALA A 134 -12.95 14.20 3.13
C ALA A 134 -12.63 12.94 3.96
N ASP A 135 -13.49 12.61 4.91
CA ASP A 135 -13.33 11.42 5.77
C ASP A 135 -13.38 10.13 4.94
N THR A 136 -14.30 10.07 3.97
CA THR A 136 -14.41 8.93 3.05
C THR A 136 -13.13 8.77 2.22
N ALA A 137 -12.60 9.85 1.65
CA ALA A 137 -11.36 9.81 0.89
C ALA A 137 -10.17 9.33 1.74
N VAL A 138 -10.07 9.77 2.99
CA VAL A 138 -9.04 9.31 3.93
C VAL A 138 -9.21 7.83 4.26
N MET A 139 -10.42 7.37 4.52
CA MET A 139 -10.70 5.95 4.81
C MET A 139 -10.32 5.03 3.65
N LEU A 140 -10.51 5.45 2.40
CA LEU A 140 -10.17 4.68 1.21
C LEU A 140 -8.65 4.50 1.02
N GLN A 141 -7.81 5.27 1.69
CA GLN A 141 -6.35 5.14 1.66
C GLN A 141 -5.82 4.04 2.58
N SER A 142 -6.66 3.49 3.43
CA SER A 142 -6.31 2.42 4.35
C SER A 142 -6.83 1.06 3.86
N ARG A 143 -6.27 -0.01 4.43
CA ARG A 143 -6.79 -1.35 4.18
C ARG A 143 -8.14 -1.51 4.89
N ALA A 144 -9.16 -1.92 4.15
CA ALA A 144 -10.46 -2.22 4.73
C ALA A 144 -10.36 -3.39 5.73
N PRO A 145 -11.12 -3.33 6.85
CA PRO A 145 -11.24 -4.46 7.75
C PRO A 145 -11.92 -5.64 7.04
N ILE A 146 -11.53 -6.85 7.41
CA ILE A 146 -12.15 -8.07 6.88
C ILE A 146 -13.43 -8.33 7.67
N THR A 147 -14.57 -8.35 6.99
CA THR A 147 -15.85 -8.70 7.59
C THR A 147 -16.23 -10.13 7.22
N LEU A 148 -16.50 -10.95 8.23
CA LEU A 148 -16.90 -12.34 8.07
C LEU A 148 -18.37 -12.52 8.48
N ARG A 149 -19.08 -13.36 7.74
CA ARG A 149 -20.43 -13.78 8.10
C ARG A 149 -20.39 -15.18 8.70
N VAL A 150 -20.84 -15.33 9.95
CA VAL A 150 -20.94 -16.64 10.62
C VAL A 150 -22.04 -17.46 9.97
N ASN A 151 -21.75 -18.72 9.66
CA ASN A 151 -22.75 -19.69 9.24
C ASN A 151 -23.48 -20.26 10.49
N LEU A 152 -24.63 -19.68 10.82
CA LEU A 152 -25.40 -20.06 12.01
C LEU A 152 -25.93 -21.50 12.00
N GLY A 153 -25.92 -22.17 10.85
CA GLY A 153 -26.20 -23.60 10.76
C GLY A 153 -25.05 -24.50 11.25
N LYS A 154 -23.84 -23.92 11.45
CA LYS A 154 -22.65 -24.67 11.90
C LYS A 154 -22.19 -24.28 13.29
N CYS A 155 -22.21 -23.01 13.64
CA CYS A 155 -21.81 -22.49 14.94
C CYS A 155 -22.53 -21.16 15.24
N ASN A 156 -22.55 -20.75 16.50
CA ASN A 156 -23.00 -19.41 16.87
C ASN A 156 -21.86 -18.39 16.82
N ILE A 157 -22.16 -17.10 16.93
CA ILE A 157 -21.18 -16.00 16.83
C ILE A 157 -20.10 -16.13 17.93
N SER A 158 -20.51 -16.45 19.17
CA SER A 158 -19.56 -16.57 20.30
C SER A 158 -18.55 -17.70 20.07
N GLN A 159 -19.03 -18.83 19.54
CA GLN A 159 -18.16 -19.96 19.19
C GLN A 159 -17.20 -19.58 18.06
N ALA A 160 -17.69 -18.93 17.00
CA ALA A 160 -16.83 -18.50 15.89
C ALA A 160 -15.75 -17.50 16.35
N VAL A 161 -16.08 -16.59 17.26
CA VAL A 161 -15.10 -15.66 17.86
C VAL A 161 -14.05 -16.40 18.67
N ALA A 162 -14.45 -17.38 19.49
CA ALA A 162 -13.53 -18.21 20.27
C ALA A 162 -12.58 -19.02 19.37
N ASP A 163 -13.13 -19.71 18.35
CA ASP A 163 -12.35 -20.52 17.42
C ASP A 163 -11.32 -19.66 16.64
N LEU A 164 -11.69 -18.43 16.25
CA LEU A 164 -10.76 -17.51 15.61
C LEU A 164 -9.68 -17.01 16.56
N ALA A 165 -10.03 -16.74 17.83
CA ALA A 165 -9.06 -16.33 18.83
C ALA A 165 -8.02 -17.43 19.14
N GLU A 166 -8.42 -18.72 19.13
CA GLU A 166 -7.49 -19.86 19.31
C GLU A 166 -6.39 -19.92 18.25
N ILE A 167 -6.69 -19.46 17.02
CA ILE A 167 -5.70 -19.36 15.93
C ILE A 167 -5.04 -17.97 15.80
N GLY A 168 -5.21 -17.10 16.83
CA GLY A 168 -4.57 -15.78 16.90
C GLY A 168 -5.23 -14.70 16.05
N VAL A 169 -6.50 -14.89 15.66
CA VAL A 169 -7.29 -13.88 14.91
C VAL A 169 -8.21 -13.14 15.87
N GLU A 170 -7.86 -11.87 16.17
CA GLU A 170 -8.72 -10.98 16.95
C GLU A 170 -9.91 -10.52 16.11
N THR A 171 -11.11 -10.58 16.69
CA THR A 171 -12.35 -10.21 16.02
C THR A 171 -13.24 -9.33 16.90
N GLN A 172 -14.07 -8.50 16.26
CA GLN A 172 -15.12 -7.74 16.91
C GLN A 172 -16.45 -8.10 16.26
N ALA A 173 -17.48 -8.31 17.08
CA ALA A 173 -18.84 -8.51 16.55
C ALA A 173 -19.36 -7.17 15.99
N ASN A 174 -19.77 -7.15 14.73
CA ASN A 174 -20.53 -6.03 14.18
C ASN A 174 -21.96 -6.09 14.71
N GLN A 175 -22.46 -4.93 15.10
CA GLN A 175 -23.88 -4.75 15.48
C GLN A 175 -24.78 -4.83 14.26
#